data_0b576dee8bcda1bc7818237f76c7d727
#
_entry.id   0b576dee8bcda1bc7818237f76c7d727
#
_cell.length_a   1.000
_cell.length_b   1.000
_cell.length_c   1.000
_cell.angle_alpha   90.00
_cell.angle_beta   90.00
_cell.angle_gamma   90.00
#
_symmetry.space_group_name_H-M   'P 1'
#
loop_
_entity.id
_entity.type
_entity.pdbx_description
1 polymer ?
#
loop_
_entity_poly.entity_id
_entity_poly.type
_entity_poly.pdbx_seq_one_letter_code
_entity_poly.pdbx_strand_id
1 'polypeptide(L)'
;MIDSLRNIFQVGELRNRVLFTLGMLAVYRIGNHVVVPGVNTEALALLADQARNTMFGLYDMFSGQNLSKMTIFALGIMPYISASIILQLLTVVWPYLERLSHEGELGRRKITQYTRYGTIFLSIVQAAAIALFLERQTNIAGGLPLVYHGGWGFRLMTILTLTTGSALVMWIGEQITERGIGNGMSLIIFAGIVVGLPRAVLTTFDQLRTGQMSLLRLVVLIVMMVAVIAAIIFMERGQRRVTVQYAKRLVGRRMYGGTSTHIPLKVNTGGVIPVIFASSLLAFPATVAGVFSSGGWVQKVVQQLAYGMPLYNLLYVTGIIFFAYFYTAIIFNPDDVAENMRKYGGFVPGIRPGKRTAEYIDTILTRITLVGAIYLALIAILPEFLITGFKVAPIPFIGERLDAVLPEWFTQGMNVTFYFGGTSLLIIVGVAMDTVQQVESQLIMRHYDGFMKKTRIRGRRG
;
A
#
# COMPACT_ATOMS: atom_id res chain seq x y z
N MET A 1 -15.12 17.92 -10.61
CA MET A 1 -15.13 16.48 -10.41
C MET A 1 -16.20 15.74 -11.20
N ILE A 2 -17.49 16.09 -11.09
CA ILE A 2 -18.57 15.41 -11.84
C ILE A 2 -18.41 15.61 -13.35
N ASP A 3 -18.04 16.80 -13.80
CA ASP A 3 -17.76 17.06 -15.23
C ASP A 3 -16.52 16.32 -15.73
N SER A 4 -15.50 16.15 -14.89
CA SER A 4 -14.31 15.34 -15.23
C SER A 4 -14.67 13.87 -15.41
N LEU A 5 -15.54 13.31 -14.56
CA LEU A 5 -16.02 11.93 -14.69
C LEU A 5 -16.86 11.71 -15.95
N ARG A 6 -17.72 12.68 -16.31
CA ARG A 6 -18.49 12.64 -17.56
C ARG A 6 -17.59 12.66 -18.79
N ASN A 7 -16.52 13.45 -18.75
CA ASN A 7 -15.55 13.55 -19.85
C ASN A 7 -14.71 12.26 -20.02
N ILE A 8 -14.52 11.45 -18.98
CA ILE A 8 -13.80 10.16 -19.05
C ILE A 8 -14.47 9.23 -20.07
N PHE A 9 -15.79 9.15 -20.04
CA PHE A 9 -16.54 8.27 -20.94
C PHE A 9 -16.61 8.79 -22.39
N GLN A 10 -16.37 10.08 -22.62
CA GLN A 10 -16.34 10.68 -23.96
C GLN A 10 -15.01 10.45 -24.68
N VAL A 11 -13.90 10.22 -23.94
CA VAL A 11 -12.59 9.92 -24.52
C VAL A 11 -12.43 8.41 -24.69
N GLY A 12 -12.56 7.91 -25.93
CA GLY A 12 -12.62 6.48 -26.24
C GLY A 12 -11.45 5.66 -25.67
N GLU A 13 -10.20 6.17 -25.74
CA GLU A 13 -9.03 5.46 -25.22
C GLU A 13 -9.02 5.40 -23.68
N LEU A 14 -9.39 6.48 -23.00
CA LEU A 14 -9.47 6.50 -21.55
C LEU A 14 -10.56 5.58 -21.06
N ARG A 15 -11.72 5.58 -21.74
CA ARG A 15 -12.80 4.63 -21.48
C ARG A 15 -12.33 3.18 -21.61
N ASN A 16 -11.58 2.85 -22.66
CA ASN A 16 -11.07 1.48 -22.84
C ASN A 16 -10.10 1.07 -21.75
N ARG A 17 -9.23 1.97 -21.26
CA ARG A 17 -8.32 1.72 -20.13
C ARG A 17 -9.08 1.50 -18.82
N VAL A 18 -10.13 2.31 -18.56
CA VAL A 18 -10.99 2.14 -17.37
C VAL A 18 -11.72 0.80 -17.44
N LEU A 19 -12.34 0.48 -18.58
CA LEU A 19 -13.05 -0.78 -18.77
C LEU A 19 -12.11 -2.00 -18.64
N PHE A 20 -10.88 -1.90 -19.17
CA PHE A 20 -9.88 -2.94 -19.02
C PHE A 20 -9.51 -3.14 -17.55
N THR A 21 -9.28 -2.05 -16.80
CA THR A 21 -8.99 -2.13 -15.35
C THR A 21 -10.13 -2.79 -14.60
N LEU A 22 -11.37 -2.37 -14.83
CA LEU A 22 -12.55 -2.97 -14.20
C LEU A 22 -12.71 -4.44 -14.58
N GLY A 23 -12.46 -4.79 -15.84
CA GLY A 23 -12.49 -6.18 -16.32
C GLY A 23 -11.46 -7.06 -15.60
N MET A 24 -10.22 -6.58 -15.45
CA MET A 24 -9.17 -7.31 -14.74
C MET A 24 -9.47 -7.45 -13.23
N LEU A 25 -10.04 -6.41 -12.61
CA LEU A 25 -10.50 -6.50 -11.21
C LEU A 25 -11.67 -7.48 -11.05
N ALA A 26 -12.56 -7.59 -12.05
CA ALA A 26 -13.62 -8.59 -12.06
C ALA A 26 -13.05 -10.02 -12.17
N VAL A 27 -12.04 -10.24 -13.02
CA VAL A 27 -11.34 -11.54 -13.12
C VAL A 27 -10.68 -11.90 -11.79
N TYR A 28 -9.98 -10.94 -11.16
CA TYR A 28 -9.45 -11.14 -9.81
C TYR A 28 -10.56 -11.51 -8.82
N ARG A 29 -11.71 -10.86 -8.89
CA ARG A 29 -12.83 -11.14 -7.99
C ARG A 29 -13.43 -12.53 -8.18
N ILE A 30 -13.53 -13.01 -9.40
CA ILE A 30 -14.00 -14.38 -9.70
C ILE A 30 -13.06 -15.41 -9.06
N GLY A 31 -11.74 -15.23 -9.19
CA GLY A 31 -10.74 -16.12 -8.59
C GLY A 31 -10.81 -16.19 -7.06
N ASN A 32 -11.30 -15.15 -6.39
CA ASN A 32 -11.50 -15.14 -4.93
C ASN A 32 -12.62 -16.09 -4.45
N HIS A 33 -13.35 -16.73 -5.35
CA HIS A 33 -14.38 -17.73 -5.02
C HIS A 33 -13.93 -19.16 -5.25
N VAL A 34 -12.75 -19.36 -5.85
CA VAL A 34 -12.19 -20.69 -6.10
C VAL A 34 -11.37 -21.10 -4.89
N VAL A 35 -11.83 -22.09 -4.14
CA VAL A 35 -11.19 -22.61 -2.92
C VAL A 35 -10.12 -23.64 -3.26
N VAL A 36 -9.04 -23.68 -2.47
CA VAL A 36 -8.00 -24.72 -2.58
C VAL A 36 -8.59 -26.08 -2.23
N PRO A 37 -8.41 -27.11 -3.09
CA PRO A 37 -8.94 -28.44 -2.81
C PRO A 37 -8.37 -29.05 -1.55
N GLY A 38 -9.22 -29.79 -0.80
CA GLY A 38 -8.83 -30.53 0.40
C GLY A 38 -8.91 -29.74 1.72
N VAL A 39 -9.32 -28.48 1.68
CA VAL A 39 -9.50 -27.63 2.87
C VAL A 39 -10.97 -27.58 3.29
N ASN A 40 -11.22 -27.72 4.59
CA ASN A 40 -12.54 -27.54 5.18
C ASN A 40 -12.81 -26.06 5.44
N THR A 41 -13.67 -25.45 4.61
CA THR A 41 -13.99 -24.02 4.67
C THR A 41 -14.77 -23.63 5.93
N GLU A 42 -15.58 -24.53 6.50
CA GLU A 42 -16.35 -24.24 7.73
C GLU A 42 -15.43 -24.15 8.95
N ALA A 43 -14.53 -25.14 9.11
CA ALA A 43 -13.54 -25.15 10.18
C ALA A 43 -12.59 -23.93 10.06
N LEU A 44 -12.21 -23.57 8.83
CA LEU A 44 -11.36 -22.43 8.56
C LEU A 44 -12.05 -21.10 8.89
N ALA A 45 -13.36 -20.97 8.62
CA ALA A 45 -14.11 -19.77 8.98
C ALA A 45 -14.15 -19.53 10.49
N LEU A 46 -14.31 -20.61 11.30
CA LEU A 46 -14.26 -20.53 12.76
C LEU A 46 -12.87 -20.09 13.26
N LEU A 47 -11.81 -20.62 12.67
CA LEU A 47 -10.44 -20.22 12.99
C LEU A 47 -10.18 -18.76 12.62
N ALA A 48 -10.64 -18.33 11.46
CA ALA A 48 -10.51 -16.97 10.98
C ALA A 48 -11.23 -15.96 11.90
N ASP A 49 -12.41 -16.30 12.40
CA ASP A 49 -13.16 -15.46 13.33
C ASP A 49 -12.42 -15.31 14.69
N GLN A 50 -11.80 -16.37 15.18
CA GLN A 50 -10.96 -16.31 16.39
C GLN A 50 -9.65 -15.52 16.17
N ALA A 51 -9.10 -15.60 14.97
CA ALA A 51 -7.82 -14.98 14.62
C ALA A 51 -7.96 -13.55 14.04
N ARG A 52 -9.14 -12.95 13.99
CA ARG A 52 -9.39 -11.62 13.40
C ARG A 52 -8.51 -10.52 13.99
N ASN A 53 -8.28 -10.55 15.30
CA ASN A 53 -7.50 -9.55 16.02
C ASN A 53 -6.00 -9.91 16.11
N THR A 54 -5.54 -10.82 15.25
CA THR A 54 -4.14 -11.23 15.18
C THR A 54 -3.51 -10.78 13.85
N MET A 55 -2.22 -11.07 13.67
CA MET A 55 -1.52 -10.88 12.40
C MET A 55 -2.19 -11.60 11.22
N PHE A 56 -2.87 -12.72 11.48
CA PHE A 56 -3.65 -13.45 10.48
C PHE A 56 -4.78 -12.57 9.91
N GLY A 57 -5.49 -11.84 10.78
CA GLY A 57 -6.56 -10.93 10.34
C GLY A 57 -6.04 -9.75 9.50
N LEU A 58 -4.87 -9.20 9.82
CA LEU A 58 -4.23 -8.18 8.99
C LEU A 58 -3.84 -8.73 7.61
N TYR A 59 -3.19 -9.89 7.59
CA TYR A 59 -2.82 -10.53 6.33
C TYR A 59 -4.06 -10.83 5.47
N ASP A 60 -5.12 -11.34 6.09
CA ASP A 60 -6.39 -11.63 5.43
C ASP A 60 -7.04 -10.36 4.85
N MET A 61 -6.95 -9.23 5.55
CA MET A 61 -7.43 -7.95 5.07
C MET A 61 -6.68 -7.50 3.80
N PHE A 62 -5.34 -7.62 3.76
CA PHE A 62 -4.55 -7.29 2.57
C PHE A 62 -4.76 -8.27 1.41
N SER A 63 -5.04 -9.53 1.71
CA SER A 63 -5.38 -10.53 0.68
C SER A 63 -6.82 -10.38 0.17
N GLY A 64 -7.65 -9.52 0.76
CA GLY A 64 -9.05 -9.33 0.39
C GLY A 64 -9.97 -10.43 0.91
N GLN A 65 -9.72 -10.92 2.13
CA GLN A 65 -10.42 -12.05 2.79
C GLN A 65 -10.25 -13.38 2.05
N ASN A 66 -9.15 -13.52 1.32
CA ASN A 66 -8.86 -14.74 0.57
C ASN A 66 -8.19 -15.80 1.43
N LEU A 67 -7.46 -15.40 2.47
CA LEU A 67 -6.81 -16.33 3.38
C LEU A 67 -7.82 -17.03 4.30
N SER A 68 -8.79 -16.30 4.82
CA SER A 68 -9.87 -16.83 5.65
C SER A 68 -10.78 -17.82 4.93
N LYS A 69 -10.84 -17.73 3.60
CA LYS A 69 -11.58 -18.66 2.73
C LYS A 69 -10.69 -19.69 2.06
N MET A 70 -9.37 -19.58 2.23
CA MET A 70 -8.37 -20.39 1.56
C MET A 70 -8.62 -20.53 0.06
N THR A 71 -8.77 -19.39 -0.61
CA THR A 71 -8.92 -19.35 -2.06
C THR A 71 -7.58 -19.50 -2.76
N ILE A 72 -7.59 -19.71 -4.09
CA ILE A 72 -6.35 -19.77 -4.89
C ILE A 72 -5.51 -18.48 -4.75
N PHE A 73 -6.15 -17.37 -4.36
CA PHE A 73 -5.49 -16.08 -4.11
C PHE A 73 -5.23 -15.82 -2.61
N ALA A 74 -5.19 -16.86 -1.77
CA ALA A 74 -5.00 -16.69 -0.32
C ALA A 74 -3.72 -15.94 0.05
N LEU A 75 -2.63 -16.13 -0.67
CA LEU A 75 -1.39 -15.35 -0.52
C LEU A 75 -1.54 -13.90 -1.03
N GLY A 76 -2.53 -13.63 -1.89
CA GLY A 76 -2.75 -12.33 -2.49
C GLY A 76 -1.52 -11.79 -3.21
N ILE A 77 -1.27 -10.50 -3.05
CA ILE A 77 -0.14 -9.78 -3.65
C ILE A 77 1.08 -9.70 -2.72
N MET A 78 0.98 -10.21 -1.49
CA MET A 78 2.02 -10.07 -0.47
C MET A 78 3.40 -10.62 -0.88
N PRO A 79 3.51 -11.80 -1.54
CA PRO A 79 4.80 -12.29 -2.01
C PRO A 79 5.48 -11.34 -3.00
N TYR A 80 4.70 -10.70 -3.88
CA TYR A 80 5.20 -9.72 -4.83
C TYR A 80 5.70 -8.44 -4.14
N ILE A 81 4.94 -7.92 -3.19
CA ILE A 81 5.35 -6.73 -2.43
C ILE A 81 6.65 -7.02 -1.69
N SER A 82 6.74 -8.16 -0.99
CA SER A 82 7.94 -8.55 -0.26
C SER A 82 9.16 -8.71 -1.19
N ALA A 83 8.99 -9.36 -2.36
CA ALA A 83 10.06 -9.48 -3.36
C ALA A 83 10.49 -8.12 -3.92
N SER A 84 9.52 -7.23 -4.19
CA SER A 84 9.80 -5.89 -4.69
C SER A 84 10.57 -5.05 -3.68
N ILE A 85 10.21 -5.11 -2.38
CA ILE A 85 10.93 -4.43 -1.30
C ILE A 85 12.36 -4.94 -1.20
N ILE A 86 12.54 -6.26 -1.14
CA ILE A 86 13.86 -6.88 -1.03
C ILE A 86 14.74 -6.45 -2.20
N LEU A 87 14.23 -6.49 -3.42
CA LEU A 87 15.00 -6.06 -4.59
C LEU A 87 15.29 -4.57 -4.61
N GLN A 88 14.36 -3.72 -4.21
CA GLN A 88 14.60 -2.28 -4.08
C GLN A 88 15.67 -1.96 -3.03
N LEU A 89 15.66 -2.66 -1.88
CA LEU A 89 16.72 -2.54 -0.89
C LEU A 89 18.08 -3.03 -1.46
N LEU A 90 18.07 -4.13 -2.19
CA LEU A 90 19.27 -4.67 -2.83
C LEU A 90 19.83 -3.76 -3.93
N THR A 91 19.01 -2.97 -4.62
CA THR A 91 19.53 -1.99 -5.61
C THR A 91 20.39 -0.91 -4.98
N VAL A 92 20.22 -0.63 -3.68
CA VAL A 92 21.05 0.35 -2.95
C VAL A 92 22.34 -0.29 -2.43
N VAL A 93 22.29 -1.59 -2.06
CA VAL A 93 23.41 -2.28 -1.40
C VAL A 93 24.30 -3.02 -2.39
N TRP A 94 23.74 -3.54 -3.48
CA TRP A 94 24.48 -4.38 -4.44
C TRP A 94 24.85 -3.59 -5.69
N PRO A 95 26.17 -3.34 -5.95
CA PRO A 95 26.64 -2.50 -7.06
C PRO A 95 26.18 -2.95 -8.45
N TYR A 96 25.94 -4.24 -8.65
CA TYR A 96 25.40 -4.76 -9.92
C TYR A 96 23.97 -4.30 -10.17
N LEU A 97 23.10 -4.37 -9.16
CA LEU A 97 21.70 -3.93 -9.26
C LEU A 97 21.60 -2.42 -9.32
N GLU A 98 22.49 -1.70 -8.63
CA GLU A 98 22.60 -0.24 -8.70
C GLU A 98 22.92 0.20 -10.15
N ARG A 99 23.92 -0.36 -10.80
CA ARG A 99 24.25 -0.09 -12.21
C ARG A 99 23.04 -0.38 -13.12
N LEU A 100 22.38 -1.53 -12.88
CA LEU A 100 21.22 -1.92 -13.64
C LEU A 100 20.06 -0.91 -13.50
N SER A 101 19.87 -0.30 -12.32
CA SER A 101 18.84 0.72 -12.09
C SER A 101 19.10 2.00 -12.88
N HIS A 102 20.38 2.31 -13.17
CA HIS A 102 20.79 3.46 -13.98
C HIS A 102 20.79 3.21 -15.49
N GLU A 103 20.66 1.96 -15.95
CA GLU A 103 20.60 1.61 -17.38
C GLU A 103 19.27 2.00 -18.08
N GLY A 104 18.37 2.72 -17.39
CA GLY A 104 17.11 3.19 -17.94
C GLY A 104 16.06 2.08 -18.10
N GLU A 105 15.32 2.06 -19.22
CA GLU A 105 14.22 1.10 -19.41
C GLU A 105 14.66 -0.36 -19.46
N LEU A 106 15.80 -0.66 -20.06
CA LEU A 106 16.29 -2.03 -20.16
C LEU A 106 16.66 -2.59 -18.78
N GLY A 107 17.31 -1.78 -17.95
CA GLY A 107 17.65 -2.16 -16.59
C GLY A 107 16.39 -2.36 -15.71
N ARG A 108 15.41 -1.47 -15.83
CA ARG A 108 14.12 -1.61 -15.11
C ARG A 108 13.39 -2.89 -15.48
N ARG A 109 13.37 -3.28 -16.76
CA ARG A 109 12.78 -4.55 -17.21
C ARG A 109 13.45 -5.77 -16.57
N LYS A 110 14.78 -5.76 -16.46
CA LYS A 110 15.53 -6.85 -15.79
C LYS A 110 15.24 -6.90 -14.30
N ILE A 111 15.18 -5.75 -13.62
CA ILE A 111 14.81 -5.68 -12.19
C ILE A 111 13.39 -6.23 -11.98
N THR A 112 12.43 -5.86 -12.83
CA THR A 112 11.05 -6.41 -12.78
C THR A 112 11.08 -7.94 -13.00
N GLN A 113 11.91 -8.45 -13.89
CA GLN A 113 12.05 -9.90 -14.10
C GLN A 113 12.59 -10.60 -12.85
N TYR A 114 13.60 -10.03 -12.17
CA TYR A 114 14.09 -10.57 -10.90
C TYR A 114 13.01 -10.49 -9.79
N THR A 115 12.20 -9.44 -9.77
CA THR A 115 11.05 -9.34 -8.86
C THR A 115 10.06 -10.48 -9.09
N ARG A 116 9.76 -10.82 -10.34
CA ARG A 116 8.88 -11.96 -10.68
C ARG A 116 9.45 -13.29 -10.16
N TYR A 117 10.75 -13.55 -10.36
CA TYR A 117 11.38 -14.76 -9.84
C TYR A 117 11.38 -14.79 -8.31
N GLY A 118 11.71 -13.67 -7.66
CA GLY A 118 11.64 -13.53 -6.22
C GLY A 118 10.21 -13.77 -5.69
N THR A 119 9.20 -13.28 -6.39
CA THR A 119 7.79 -13.50 -6.04
C THR A 119 7.44 -14.98 -6.05
N ILE A 120 7.82 -15.70 -7.12
CA ILE A 120 7.53 -17.15 -7.22
C ILE A 120 8.24 -17.90 -6.11
N PHE A 121 9.52 -17.59 -5.84
CA PHE A 121 10.27 -18.22 -4.76
C PHE A 121 9.62 -17.99 -3.38
N LEU A 122 9.29 -16.73 -3.06
CA LEU A 122 8.64 -16.40 -1.80
C LEU A 122 7.24 -17.00 -1.69
N SER A 123 6.48 -17.07 -2.78
CA SER A 123 5.16 -17.70 -2.77
C SER A 123 5.23 -19.21 -2.51
N ILE A 124 6.25 -19.91 -3.01
CA ILE A 124 6.49 -21.33 -2.70
C ILE A 124 6.76 -21.52 -1.21
N VAL A 125 7.65 -20.69 -0.64
CA VAL A 125 8.01 -20.77 0.78
C VAL A 125 6.79 -20.48 1.66
N GLN A 126 6.03 -19.42 1.36
CA GLN A 126 4.84 -19.05 2.12
C GLN A 126 3.71 -20.08 1.96
N ALA A 127 3.50 -20.61 0.75
CA ALA A 127 2.52 -21.65 0.50
C ALA A 127 2.84 -22.95 1.25
N ALA A 128 4.12 -23.35 1.29
CA ALA A 128 4.59 -24.47 2.08
C ALA A 128 4.36 -24.24 3.58
N ALA A 129 4.64 -23.03 4.06
CA ALA A 129 4.39 -22.64 5.44
C ALA A 129 2.90 -22.76 5.81
N ILE A 130 2.02 -22.26 4.98
CA ILE A 130 0.56 -22.34 5.20
C ILE A 130 0.07 -23.79 5.12
N ALA A 131 0.53 -24.58 4.17
CA ALA A 131 0.14 -25.98 4.04
C ALA A 131 0.50 -26.78 5.29
N LEU A 132 1.73 -26.60 5.82
CA LEU A 132 2.18 -27.22 7.06
C LEU A 132 1.42 -26.72 8.30
N PHE A 133 1.10 -25.43 8.35
CA PHE A 133 0.29 -24.86 9.44
C PHE A 133 -1.10 -25.47 9.49
N LEU A 134 -1.80 -25.53 8.34
CA LEU A 134 -3.14 -26.10 8.23
C LEU A 134 -3.18 -27.59 8.63
N GLU A 135 -2.15 -28.35 8.25
CA GLU A 135 -2.08 -29.77 8.55
C GLU A 135 -1.79 -30.05 10.03
N ARG A 136 -0.99 -29.19 10.69
CA ARG A 136 -0.70 -29.32 12.13
C ARG A 136 -1.84 -28.91 13.04
N GLN A 137 -2.73 -28.07 12.54
CA GLN A 137 -3.87 -27.56 13.32
C GLN A 137 -5.02 -28.57 13.28
N THR A 138 -4.89 -29.68 14.01
CA THR A 138 -5.86 -30.79 13.99
C THR A 138 -7.06 -30.59 14.91
N ASN A 139 -6.99 -29.69 15.90
CA ASN A 139 -8.02 -29.51 16.93
C ASN A 139 -8.42 -28.03 17.06
N ILE A 140 -9.42 -27.62 16.29
CA ILE A 140 -10.12 -26.35 16.51
C ILE A 140 -11.37 -26.61 17.36
N ALA A 141 -11.83 -25.57 18.06
CA ALA A 141 -13.05 -25.61 18.84
C ALA A 141 -14.21 -26.19 18.00
N GLY A 142 -14.62 -27.41 18.31
CA GLY A 142 -15.63 -28.16 17.54
C GLY A 142 -15.17 -29.52 16.99
N GLY A 143 -13.87 -29.86 17.08
CA GLY A 143 -13.36 -31.17 16.64
C GLY A 143 -13.33 -31.39 15.13
N LEU A 144 -13.56 -30.35 14.32
CA LEU A 144 -13.54 -30.43 12.87
C LEU A 144 -12.10 -30.34 12.34
N PRO A 145 -11.64 -31.28 11.48
CA PRO A 145 -10.32 -31.18 10.88
C PRO A 145 -10.31 -30.04 9.83
N LEU A 146 -9.22 -29.26 9.80
CA LEU A 146 -9.03 -28.22 8.77
C LEU A 146 -8.74 -28.80 7.40
N VAL A 147 -8.13 -29.97 7.34
CA VAL A 147 -7.75 -30.67 6.12
C VAL A 147 -8.39 -32.03 6.13
N TYR A 148 -9.13 -32.39 5.07
CA TYR A 148 -9.80 -33.68 4.97
C TYR A 148 -8.81 -34.85 4.90
N HIS A 149 -7.75 -34.69 4.11
CA HIS A 149 -6.71 -35.71 3.92
C HIS A 149 -5.35 -35.02 3.90
N GLY A 150 -4.62 -35.12 5.03
CA GLY A 150 -3.25 -34.63 5.13
C GLY A 150 -2.25 -35.53 4.39
N GLY A 151 -1.06 -35.04 4.14
CA GLY A 151 0.04 -35.76 3.56
C GLY A 151 0.70 -35.01 2.38
N TRP A 152 1.68 -35.66 1.74
CA TRP A 152 2.45 -35.04 0.68
C TRP A 152 1.58 -34.60 -0.52
N GLY A 153 0.51 -35.31 -0.83
CA GLY A 153 -0.42 -34.93 -1.89
C GLY A 153 -1.08 -33.58 -1.65
N PHE A 154 -1.61 -33.35 -0.43
CA PHE A 154 -2.21 -32.09 -0.02
C PHE A 154 -1.16 -30.94 -0.04
N ARG A 155 0.05 -31.18 0.52
CA ARG A 155 1.12 -30.17 0.57
C ARG A 155 1.49 -29.70 -0.83
N LEU A 156 1.80 -30.64 -1.74
CA LEU A 156 2.18 -30.32 -3.11
C LEU A 156 1.05 -29.60 -3.86
N MET A 157 -0.20 -30.09 -3.73
CA MET A 157 -1.36 -29.45 -4.34
C MET A 157 -1.55 -28.02 -3.85
N THR A 158 -1.49 -27.79 -2.54
CA THR A 158 -1.65 -26.48 -1.93
C THR A 158 -0.52 -25.53 -2.36
N ILE A 159 0.74 -26.00 -2.34
CA ILE A 159 1.89 -25.19 -2.80
C ILE A 159 1.72 -24.78 -4.27
N LEU A 160 1.37 -25.73 -5.12
CA LEU A 160 1.18 -25.48 -6.55
C LEU A 160 0.04 -24.51 -6.81
N THR A 161 -1.10 -24.72 -6.16
CA THR A 161 -2.31 -23.89 -6.33
C THR A 161 -2.07 -22.45 -5.84
N LEU A 162 -1.51 -22.27 -4.65
CA LEU A 162 -1.25 -20.93 -4.09
C LEU A 162 -0.16 -20.18 -4.86
N THR A 163 0.89 -20.86 -5.28
CA THR A 163 1.96 -20.25 -6.08
C THR A 163 1.44 -19.80 -7.45
N THR A 164 0.65 -20.66 -8.13
CA THR A 164 0.01 -20.31 -9.40
C THR A 164 -0.96 -19.13 -9.21
N GLY A 165 -1.73 -19.14 -8.12
CA GLY A 165 -2.63 -18.05 -7.77
C GLY A 165 -1.88 -16.73 -7.58
N SER A 166 -0.78 -16.73 -6.82
CA SER A 166 0.04 -15.52 -6.63
C SER A 166 0.68 -15.04 -7.92
N ALA A 167 1.15 -15.95 -8.78
CA ALA A 167 1.67 -15.60 -10.10
C ALA A 167 0.59 -14.96 -10.99
N LEU A 168 -0.64 -15.46 -10.93
CA LEU A 168 -1.76 -14.88 -11.67
C LEU A 168 -2.14 -13.49 -11.15
N VAL A 169 -2.20 -13.29 -9.83
CA VAL A 169 -2.47 -11.97 -9.22
C VAL A 169 -1.38 -10.96 -9.61
N MET A 170 -0.11 -11.36 -9.56
CA MET A 170 1.01 -10.55 -10.03
C MET A 170 0.83 -10.14 -11.50
N TRP A 171 0.52 -11.11 -12.38
CA TRP A 171 0.28 -10.84 -13.79
C TRP A 171 -0.89 -9.89 -14.03
N ILE A 172 -2.01 -10.07 -13.31
CA ILE A 172 -3.17 -9.16 -13.38
C ILE A 172 -2.75 -7.74 -12.98
N GLY A 173 -2.00 -7.58 -11.89
CA GLY A 173 -1.51 -6.28 -11.43
C GLY A 173 -0.59 -5.59 -12.44
N GLU A 174 0.31 -6.35 -13.07
CA GLU A 174 1.17 -5.83 -14.14
C GLU A 174 0.35 -5.41 -15.38
N GLN A 175 -0.62 -6.21 -15.81
CA GLN A 175 -1.49 -5.86 -16.94
C GLN A 175 -2.31 -4.59 -16.68
N ILE A 176 -2.82 -4.41 -15.46
CA ILE A 176 -3.51 -3.17 -15.08
C ILE A 176 -2.54 -1.98 -15.16
N THR A 177 -1.32 -2.13 -14.66
CA THR A 177 -0.32 -1.06 -14.68
C THR A 177 0.11 -0.68 -16.10
N GLU A 178 0.27 -1.66 -17.00
CA GLU A 178 0.72 -1.44 -18.38
C GLU A 178 -0.40 -0.90 -19.29
N ARG A 179 -1.59 -1.48 -19.21
CA ARG A 179 -2.70 -1.23 -20.16
C ARG A 179 -3.90 -0.52 -19.56
N GLY A 180 -3.99 -0.47 -18.23
CA GLY A 180 -5.08 0.14 -17.50
C GLY A 180 -4.80 1.57 -17.05
N ILE A 181 -5.38 1.92 -15.91
CA ILE A 181 -5.19 3.19 -15.19
C ILE A 181 -4.80 2.87 -13.76
N GLY A 182 -3.86 3.64 -13.23
CA GLY A 182 -3.40 3.48 -11.87
C GLY A 182 -2.26 2.46 -11.72
N ASN A 183 -1.80 2.32 -10.49
CA ASN A 183 -0.87 1.25 -10.12
C ASN A 183 -1.70 -0.03 -9.86
N GLY A 184 -1.55 -1.03 -10.72
CA GLY A 184 -2.34 -2.26 -10.65
C GLY A 184 -2.20 -3.01 -9.34
N MET A 185 -1.00 -3.00 -8.74
CA MET A 185 -0.76 -3.65 -7.45
C MET A 185 -1.55 -2.97 -6.32
N SER A 186 -1.50 -1.63 -6.27
CA SER A 186 -2.27 -0.85 -5.30
C SER A 186 -3.77 -0.99 -5.50
N LEU A 187 -4.23 -1.06 -6.76
CA LEU A 187 -5.66 -1.26 -7.07
C LEU A 187 -6.18 -2.64 -6.67
N ILE A 188 -5.37 -3.70 -6.75
CA ILE A 188 -5.75 -5.03 -6.27
C ILE A 188 -5.91 -5.02 -4.75
N ILE A 189 -5.00 -4.37 -4.00
CA ILE A 189 -5.13 -4.21 -2.55
C ILE A 189 -6.39 -3.40 -2.21
N PHE A 190 -6.58 -2.27 -2.90
CA PHE A 190 -7.77 -1.43 -2.75
C PHE A 190 -9.06 -2.23 -2.97
N ALA A 191 -9.14 -3.00 -4.06
CA ALA A 191 -10.29 -3.84 -4.37
C ALA A 191 -10.53 -4.91 -3.29
N GLY A 192 -9.46 -5.50 -2.74
CA GLY A 192 -9.53 -6.44 -1.63
C GLY A 192 -10.14 -5.84 -0.38
N ILE A 193 -9.69 -4.63 -0.01
CA ILE A 193 -10.19 -3.94 1.20
C ILE A 193 -11.63 -3.45 1.01
N VAL A 194 -11.95 -2.85 -0.13
CA VAL A 194 -13.28 -2.28 -0.42
C VAL A 194 -14.39 -3.33 -0.38
N VAL A 195 -14.09 -4.56 -0.78
CA VAL A 195 -15.07 -5.67 -0.71
C VAL A 195 -15.50 -5.98 0.74
N GLY A 196 -14.65 -5.73 1.71
CA GLY A 196 -15.00 -5.88 3.13
C GLY A 196 -15.96 -4.81 3.67
N LEU A 197 -16.09 -3.66 2.98
CA LEU A 197 -16.91 -2.52 3.41
C LEU A 197 -18.39 -2.88 3.68
N PRO A 198 -19.12 -3.50 2.73
CA PRO A 198 -20.52 -3.79 2.95
C PRO A 198 -20.76 -4.68 4.19
N ARG A 199 -19.90 -5.70 4.36
CA ARG A 199 -20.00 -6.61 5.51
C ARG A 199 -19.71 -5.87 6.83
N ALA A 200 -18.73 -4.98 6.84
CA ALA A 200 -18.39 -4.18 8.01
C ALA A 200 -19.56 -3.27 8.44
N VAL A 201 -20.22 -2.63 7.46
CA VAL A 201 -21.39 -1.80 7.71
C VAL A 201 -22.54 -2.64 8.31
N LEU A 202 -22.82 -3.81 7.71
CA LEU A 202 -23.87 -4.72 8.22
C LEU A 202 -23.56 -5.20 9.64
N THR A 203 -22.32 -5.61 9.91
CA THR A 203 -21.90 -6.06 11.25
C THR A 203 -22.03 -4.94 12.28
N THR A 204 -21.67 -3.70 11.92
CA THR A 204 -21.81 -2.53 12.81
C THR A 204 -23.29 -2.25 13.10
N PHE A 205 -24.15 -2.38 12.11
CA PHE A 205 -25.58 -2.21 12.28
C PHE A 205 -26.19 -3.29 13.17
N ASP A 206 -25.77 -4.55 13.01
CA ASP A 206 -26.20 -5.67 13.87
C ASP A 206 -25.74 -5.49 15.32
N GLN A 207 -24.52 -4.99 15.55
CA GLN A 207 -24.03 -4.68 16.89
C GLN A 207 -24.82 -3.55 17.56
N LEU A 208 -25.26 -2.56 16.78
CA LEU A 208 -26.13 -1.51 17.27
C LEU A 208 -27.52 -2.07 17.65
N ARG A 209 -28.06 -2.94 16.80
CA ARG A 209 -29.39 -3.57 17.01
C ARG A 209 -29.40 -4.53 18.21
N THR A 210 -28.31 -5.24 18.43
CA THR A 210 -28.14 -6.18 19.58
C THR A 210 -27.75 -5.48 20.87
N GLY A 211 -27.56 -4.15 20.86
CA GLY A 211 -27.19 -3.37 22.05
C GLY A 211 -25.71 -3.54 22.48
N GLN A 212 -24.90 -4.26 21.71
CA GLN A 212 -23.46 -4.41 21.97
C GLN A 212 -22.70 -3.09 21.76
N MET A 213 -23.22 -2.22 20.90
CA MET A 213 -22.65 -0.90 20.63
C MET A 213 -23.67 0.18 20.99
N SER A 214 -23.24 1.20 21.75
CA SER A 214 -24.10 2.36 22.02
C SER A 214 -24.13 3.31 20.83
N LEU A 215 -25.25 4.02 20.66
CA LEU A 215 -25.40 5.03 19.60
C LEU A 215 -24.30 6.10 19.67
N LEU A 216 -23.90 6.50 20.88
CA LEU A 216 -22.82 7.48 21.09
C LEU A 216 -21.49 6.99 20.51
N ARG A 217 -21.13 5.71 20.75
CA ARG A 217 -19.90 5.11 20.19
C ARG A 217 -19.94 5.09 18.67
N LEU A 218 -21.08 4.79 18.06
CA LEU A 218 -21.26 4.84 16.60
C LEU A 218 -21.04 6.25 16.05
N VAL A 219 -21.62 7.28 16.68
CA VAL A 219 -21.43 8.67 16.25
C VAL A 219 -19.96 9.09 16.35
N VAL A 220 -19.28 8.79 17.45
CA VAL A 220 -17.85 9.06 17.63
C VAL A 220 -17.02 8.38 16.55
N LEU A 221 -17.34 7.14 16.23
CA LEU A 221 -16.64 6.37 15.19
C LEU A 221 -16.82 6.99 13.80
N ILE A 222 -18.03 7.41 13.44
CA ILE A 222 -18.31 8.08 12.15
C ILE A 222 -17.57 9.42 12.07
N VAL A 223 -17.63 10.23 13.12
CA VAL A 223 -16.92 11.53 13.17
C VAL A 223 -15.42 11.32 13.02
N MET A 224 -14.85 10.34 13.71
CA MET A 224 -13.44 10.00 13.60
C MET A 224 -13.08 9.55 12.18
N MET A 225 -13.86 8.67 11.55
CA MET A 225 -13.65 8.26 10.16
C MET A 225 -13.60 9.46 9.21
N VAL A 226 -14.58 10.34 9.31
CA VAL A 226 -14.63 11.55 8.47
C VAL A 226 -13.42 12.44 8.73
N ALA A 227 -13.02 12.61 9.99
CA ALA A 227 -11.83 13.38 10.35
C ALA A 227 -10.53 12.77 9.79
N VAL A 228 -10.37 11.45 9.88
CA VAL A 228 -9.22 10.72 9.31
C VAL A 228 -9.19 10.86 7.78
N ILE A 229 -10.32 10.64 7.11
CA ILE A 229 -10.42 10.80 5.65
C ILE A 229 -10.07 12.25 5.24
N ALA A 230 -10.61 13.25 5.94
CA ALA A 230 -10.31 14.65 5.67
C ALA A 230 -8.82 14.96 5.88
N ALA A 231 -8.20 14.45 6.94
CA ALA A 231 -6.77 14.59 7.20
C ALA A 231 -5.91 13.94 6.09
N ILE A 232 -6.29 12.74 5.62
CA ILE A 232 -5.60 12.07 4.51
C ILE A 232 -5.68 12.91 3.25
N ILE A 233 -6.88 13.36 2.85
CA ILE A 233 -7.07 14.17 1.64
C ILE A 233 -6.29 15.49 1.74
N PHE A 234 -6.29 16.13 2.91
CA PHE A 234 -5.56 17.37 3.15
C PHE A 234 -4.05 17.18 2.95
N MET A 235 -3.47 16.14 3.52
CA MET A 235 -2.04 15.87 3.43
C MET A 235 -1.61 15.38 2.05
N GLU A 236 -2.40 14.53 1.39
CA GLU A 236 -2.11 14.03 0.02
C GLU A 236 -2.16 15.16 -1.02
N ARG A 237 -2.97 16.19 -0.80
CA ARG A 237 -2.99 17.40 -1.64
C ARG A 237 -1.91 18.40 -1.27
N GLY A 238 -1.28 18.26 -0.11
CA GLY A 238 -0.24 19.13 0.39
C GLY A 238 0.99 19.12 -0.52
N GLN A 239 1.41 20.30 -1.01
CA GLN A 239 2.61 20.43 -1.81
C GLN A 239 3.38 21.72 -1.48
N ARG A 240 4.70 21.60 -1.40
CA ARG A 240 5.60 22.76 -1.35
C ARG A 240 5.98 23.16 -2.75
N ARG A 241 5.64 24.38 -3.16
CA ARG A 241 5.99 24.92 -4.49
C ARG A 241 7.32 25.65 -4.41
N VAL A 242 8.35 25.12 -5.08
CA VAL A 242 9.65 25.76 -5.22
C VAL A 242 9.65 26.57 -6.52
N THR A 243 9.84 27.89 -6.40
CA THR A 243 9.83 28.80 -7.54
C THR A 243 11.09 28.61 -8.39
N VAL A 244 10.91 28.42 -9.69
CA VAL A 244 11.98 28.32 -10.68
C VAL A 244 11.80 29.44 -11.71
N GLN A 245 12.85 30.16 -11.97
CA GLN A 245 12.88 31.21 -13.00
C GLN A 245 13.72 30.72 -14.18
N TYR A 246 13.24 30.96 -15.37
CA TYR A 246 13.99 30.73 -16.62
C TYR A 246 14.54 32.01 -17.14
N ALA A 247 15.81 31.99 -17.58
CA ALA A 247 16.45 33.14 -18.16
C ALA A 247 15.73 33.63 -19.43
N LYS A 248 15.53 34.95 -19.53
CA LYS A 248 14.96 35.53 -20.73
C LYS A 248 15.96 35.40 -21.89
N ARG A 249 15.54 34.87 -23.02
CA ARG A 249 16.35 34.80 -24.25
C ARG A 249 15.77 35.72 -25.29
N LEU A 250 16.61 36.56 -25.87
CA LEU A 250 16.29 37.37 -27.04
C LEU A 250 16.56 36.52 -28.28
N VAL A 251 15.52 36.23 -29.06
CA VAL A 251 15.66 35.57 -30.35
C VAL A 251 15.16 36.57 -31.40
N GLY A 252 16.10 37.27 -32.03
CA GLY A 252 15.81 38.40 -32.93
C GLY A 252 15.20 39.58 -32.17
N ARG A 253 14.07 40.13 -32.63
CA ARG A 253 13.34 41.25 -32.00
C ARG A 253 12.30 40.80 -30.95
N ARG A 254 12.15 39.51 -30.71
CA ARG A 254 11.16 38.97 -29.74
C ARG A 254 11.84 38.43 -28.52
N MET A 255 11.35 38.83 -27.35
CA MET A 255 11.76 38.30 -26.06
C MET A 255 11.01 37.02 -25.78
N TYR A 256 11.72 35.89 -25.71
CA TYR A 256 11.18 34.60 -25.29
C TYR A 256 11.69 34.24 -23.87
N GLY A 257 10.79 33.78 -23.02
CA GLY A 257 11.13 33.38 -21.65
C GLY A 257 10.77 34.46 -20.61
N GLY A 258 11.15 34.18 -19.37
CA GLY A 258 10.80 35.03 -18.20
C GLY A 258 9.54 34.58 -17.49
N THR A 259 8.98 33.43 -17.83
CA THR A 259 7.90 32.79 -17.05
C THR A 259 8.50 32.12 -15.83
N SER A 260 7.99 32.44 -14.66
CA SER A 260 8.29 31.70 -13.45
C SER A 260 7.39 30.47 -13.39
N THR A 261 8.00 29.31 -13.24
CA THR A 261 7.30 28.04 -12.99
C THR A 261 7.59 27.58 -11.57
N HIS A 262 6.85 26.58 -11.10
CA HIS A 262 7.06 26.02 -9.78
C HIS A 262 7.28 24.51 -9.88
N ILE A 263 8.24 23.98 -9.11
CA ILE A 263 8.37 22.54 -8.90
C ILE A 263 7.47 22.17 -7.72
N PRO A 264 6.43 21.36 -7.91
CA PRO A 264 5.59 20.91 -6.82
C PRO A 264 6.27 19.72 -6.11
N LEU A 265 6.71 19.91 -4.86
CA LEU A 265 7.18 18.85 -3.98
C LEU A 265 6.02 18.42 -3.09
N LYS A 266 5.50 17.21 -3.28
CA LYS A 266 4.42 16.68 -2.45
C LYS A 266 4.91 16.44 -1.03
N VAL A 267 4.06 16.68 -0.01
CA VAL A 267 4.37 16.42 1.39
C VAL A 267 4.53 14.91 1.62
N ASN A 268 3.66 14.13 1.00
CA ASN A 268 3.76 12.68 0.97
C ASN A 268 4.18 12.22 -0.44
N THR A 269 5.48 12.22 -0.70
CA THR A 269 6.04 11.77 -1.99
C THR A 269 5.91 10.26 -2.16
N GLY A 270 5.97 9.51 -1.06
CA GLY A 270 5.88 8.04 -1.05
C GLY A 270 4.44 7.50 -1.17
N GLY A 271 3.43 8.35 -1.02
CA GLY A 271 2.04 7.90 -0.97
C GLY A 271 1.79 6.88 0.15
N VAL A 272 1.05 5.84 -0.13
CA VAL A 272 0.74 4.76 0.82
C VAL A 272 1.78 3.63 0.84
N ILE A 273 2.75 3.64 -0.06
CA ILE A 273 3.72 2.56 -0.24
C ILE A 273 4.57 2.30 1.01
N PRO A 274 5.09 3.31 1.74
CA PRO A 274 5.84 3.09 2.97
C PRO A 274 5.09 2.30 4.04
N VAL A 275 3.77 2.55 4.15
CA VAL A 275 2.90 1.86 5.10
C VAL A 275 2.68 0.41 4.69
N ILE A 276 2.46 0.16 3.40
CA ILE A 276 2.32 -1.19 2.85
C ILE A 276 3.63 -1.98 3.04
N PHE A 277 4.78 -1.34 2.84
CA PHE A 277 6.08 -1.97 3.02
C PHE A 277 6.35 -2.32 4.48
N ALA A 278 6.11 -1.40 5.41
CA ALA A 278 6.28 -1.65 6.84
C ALA A 278 5.39 -2.81 7.32
N SER A 279 4.11 -2.80 6.93
CA SER A 279 3.16 -3.88 7.31
C SER A 279 3.54 -5.23 6.70
N SER A 280 3.98 -5.25 5.44
CA SER A 280 4.39 -6.48 4.76
C SER A 280 5.65 -7.08 5.37
N LEU A 281 6.63 -6.24 5.72
CA LEU A 281 7.87 -6.67 6.36
C LEU A 281 7.61 -7.27 7.75
N LEU A 282 6.70 -6.68 8.52
CA LEU A 282 6.33 -7.19 9.85
C LEU A 282 5.46 -8.46 9.78
N ALA A 283 4.64 -8.59 8.75
CA ALA A 283 3.81 -9.77 8.56
C ALA A 283 4.61 -11.01 8.12
N PHE A 284 5.70 -10.84 7.39
CA PHE A 284 6.51 -11.95 6.86
C PHE A 284 7.10 -12.86 7.96
N PRO A 285 7.77 -12.37 9.02
CA PRO A 285 8.27 -13.22 10.10
C PRO A 285 7.16 -13.96 10.83
N ALA A 286 5.99 -13.34 10.99
CA ALA A 286 4.86 -13.96 11.69
C ALA A 286 4.29 -15.16 10.90
N THR A 287 4.22 -15.08 9.57
CA THR A 287 3.77 -16.19 8.73
C THR A 287 4.75 -17.36 8.74
N VAL A 288 6.06 -17.08 8.71
CA VAL A 288 7.11 -18.11 8.72
C VAL A 288 7.24 -18.74 10.12
N ALA A 289 7.16 -17.95 11.18
CA ALA A 289 7.30 -18.43 12.55
C ALA A 289 6.16 -19.36 12.96
N GLY A 290 4.95 -19.23 12.41
CA GLY A 290 3.85 -20.18 12.60
C GLY A 290 4.21 -21.64 12.25
N VAL A 291 5.21 -21.84 11.37
CA VAL A 291 5.72 -23.16 10.98
C VAL A 291 6.73 -23.72 11.98
N PHE A 292 7.57 -22.85 12.53
CA PHE A 292 8.70 -23.25 13.40
C PHE A 292 8.35 -23.25 14.90
N SER A 293 7.10 -22.96 15.28
CA SER A 293 6.68 -22.77 16.67
C SER A 293 6.51 -24.10 17.44
N SER A 294 7.60 -24.80 17.68
CA SER A 294 7.68 -25.87 18.68
C SER A 294 8.39 -25.40 19.97
N GLY A 295 7.89 -24.31 20.56
CA GLY A 295 8.31 -23.85 21.89
C GLY A 295 9.63 -23.06 21.94
N GLY A 296 9.72 -22.12 22.86
CA GLY A 296 10.95 -21.41 23.16
C GLY A 296 10.89 -19.89 22.92
N TRP A 297 12.05 -19.27 22.74
CA TRP A 297 12.19 -17.81 22.57
C TRP A 297 11.53 -17.27 21.30
N VAL A 298 11.46 -18.07 20.22
CA VAL A 298 10.80 -17.69 18.96
C VAL A 298 9.32 -17.38 19.19
N GLN A 299 8.63 -18.20 19.97
CA GLN A 299 7.20 -17.99 20.26
C GLN A 299 6.98 -16.72 21.09
N LYS A 300 7.89 -16.38 22.02
CA LYS A 300 7.84 -15.12 22.78
C LYS A 300 8.03 -13.90 21.87
N VAL A 301 8.97 -13.96 20.92
CA VAL A 301 9.18 -12.87 19.94
C VAL A 301 7.97 -12.71 19.04
N VAL A 302 7.39 -13.80 18.54
CA VAL A 302 6.17 -13.76 17.71
C VAL A 302 4.98 -13.20 18.47
N GLN A 303 4.82 -13.53 19.75
CA GLN A 303 3.77 -12.93 20.59
C GLN A 303 3.96 -11.42 20.76
N GLN A 304 5.20 -10.94 20.91
CA GLN A 304 5.49 -9.50 20.98
C GLN A 304 5.33 -8.78 19.64
N LEU A 305 5.42 -9.50 18.52
CA LEU A 305 5.12 -9.00 17.18
C LEU A 305 3.63 -9.12 16.83
N ALA A 306 2.78 -9.59 17.76
CA ALA A 306 1.35 -9.61 17.54
C ALA A 306 0.77 -8.20 17.45
N TYR A 307 -0.30 -8.07 16.70
CA TYR A 307 -1.01 -6.79 16.49
C TYR A 307 -1.46 -6.17 17.83
N GLY A 308 -1.21 -4.88 18.01
CA GLY A 308 -1.54 -4.17 19.25
C GLY A 308 -0.48 -4.28 20.36
N MET A 309 0.60 -5.02 20.15
CA MET A 309 1.70 -5.08 21.11
C MET A 309 2.65 -3.87 20.99
N PRO A 310 3.24 -3.40 22.10
CA PRO A 310 4.12 -2.24 22.07
C PRO A 310 5.32 -2.36 21.11
N LEU A 311 5.94 -3.56 21.07
CA LEU A 311 7.07 -3.82 20.17
C LEU A 311 6.64 -3.77 18.70
N TYR A 312 5.47 -4.33 18.38
CA TYR A 312 4.90 -4.23 17.03
C TYR A 312 4.72 -2.78 16.63
N ASN A 313 4.05 -1.98 17.46
CA ASN A 313 3.77 -0.58 17.16
C ASN A 313 5.05 0.25 17.01
N LEU A 314 6.06 0.00 17.86
CA LEU A 314 7.35 0.67 17.76
C LEU A 314 8.06 0.35 16.43
N LEU A 315 8.13 -0.94 16.08
CA LEU A 315 8.73 -1.38 14.83
C LEU A 315 7.94 -0.90 13.60
N TYR A 316 6.62 -0.84 13.72
CA TYR A 316 5.75 -0.36 12.65
C TYR A 316 5.95 1.12 12.37
N VAL A 317 5.97 1.98 13.40
CA VAL A 317 6.28 3.41 13.25
C VAL A 317 7.66 3.63 12.67
N THR A 318 8.66 2.95 13.25
CA THR A 318 10.05 3.05 12.79
C THR A 318 10.16 2.60 11.34
N GLY A 319 9.48 1.50 10.98
CA GLY A 319 9.40 1.00 9.62
C GLY A 319 8.76 1.99 8.65
N ILE A 320 7.63 2.60 9.02
CA ILE A 320 6.97 3.63 8.19
C ILE A 320 7.91 4.81 7.94
N ILE A 321 8.57 5.32 8.98
CA ILE A 321 9.51 6.45 8.86
C ILE A 321 10.69 6.06 7.96
N PHE A 322 11.29 4.89 8.21
CA PHE A 322 12.40 4.39 7.41
C PHE A 322 12.03 4.26 5.93
N PHE A 323 10.91 3.59 5.63
CA PHE A 323 10.48 3.40 4.25
C PHE A 323 10.01 4.69 3.57
N ALA A 324 9.49 5.66 4.33
CA ALA A 324 9.15 6.96 3.77
C ALA A 324 10.39 7.70 3.26
N TYR A 325 11.47 7.72 4.03
CA TYR A 325 12.74 8.30 3.59
C TYR A 325 13.38 7.50 2.47
N PHE A 326 13.43 6.18 2.63
CA PHE A 326 14.02 5.28 1.64
C PHE A 326 13.34 5.41 0.27
N TYR A 327 12.02 5.37 0.25
CA TYR A 327 11.25 5.45 -0.98
C TYR A 327 11.34 6.83 -1.64
N THR A 328 11.33 7.89 -0.84
CA THR A 328 11.52 9.25 -1.34
C THR A 328 12.90 9.42 -1.99
N ALA A 329 13.96 8.88 -1.38
CA ALA A 329 15.31 8.93 -1.93
C ALA A 329 15.46 8.18 -3.26
N ILE A 330 14.73 7.07 -3.44
CA ILE A 330 14.76 6.30 -4.71
C ILE A 330 13.98 7.01 -5.82
N ILE A 331 12.81 7.57 -5.50
CA ILE A 331 11.93 8.17 -6.53
C ILE A 331 12.44 9.52 -6.97
N PHE A 332 12.93 10.31 -6.04
CA PHE A 332 13.30 11.69 -6.28
C PHE A 332 14.79 11.91 -6.04
N ASN A 333 15.56 11.99 -7.14
CA ASN A 333 16.99 12.31 -7.08
C ASN A 333 17.16 13.83 -7.24
N PRO A 334 17.56 14.57 -6.17
CA PRO A 334 17.75 16.02 -6.23
C PRO A 334 18.83 16.45 -7.21
N ASP A 335 19.88 15.64 -7.39
CA ASP A 335 20.99 15.95 -8.31
C ASP A 335 20.53 15.95 -9.77
N ASP A 336 19.77 14.94 -10.18
CA ASP A 336 19.22 14.85 -11.54
C ASP A 336 18.27 16.00 -11.84
N VAL A 337 17.43 16.39 -10.87
CA VAL A 337 16.51 17.51 -11.01
C VAL A 337 17.27 18.83 -11.16
N ALA A 338 18.29 19.08 -10.32
CA ALA A 338 19.11 20.28 -10.36
C ALA A 338 19.93 20.37 -11.66
N GLU A 339 20.46 19.24 -12.15
CA GLU A 339 21.19 19.18 -13.42
C GLU A 339 20.27 19.44 -14.62
N ASN A 340 19.10 18.81 -14.64
CA ASN A 340 18.10 19.07 -15.69
C ASN A 340 17.66 20.53 -15.70
N MET A 341 17.40 21.12 -14.52
CA MET A 341 17.10 22.56 -14.42
C MET A 341 18.23 23.40 -15.03
N ARG A 342 19.49 23.10 -14.71
CA ARG A 342 20.65 23.79 -15.24
C ARG A 342 20.74 23.67 -16.77
N LYS A 343 20.52 22.47 -17.33
CA LYS A 343 20.52 22.23 -18.78
C LYS A 343 19.47 23.05 -19.52
N TYR A 344 18.30 23.24 -18.91
CA TYR A 344 17.22 24.03 -19.49
C TYR A 344 17.28 25.54 -19.16
N GLY A 345 18.33 25.98 -18.47
CA GLY A 345 18.51 27.39 -18.11
C GLY A 345 17.59 27.88 -16.99
N GLY A 346 17.03 26.98 -16.21
CA GLY A 346 16.24 27.28 -15.00
C GLY A 346 17.13 27.45 -13.77
N PHE A 347 16.75 28.35 -12.89
CA PHE A 347 17.43 28.56 -11.60
C PHE A 347 16.43 28.92 -10.50
N VAL A 348 16.79 28.60 -9.26
CA VAL A 348 16.04 29.04 -8.07
C VAL A 348 16.54 30.41 -7.68
N PRO A 349 15.65 31.42 -7.50
CA PRO A 349 16.08 32.76 -7.11
C PRO A 349 16.92 32.74 -5.83
N GLY A 350 18.10 33.39 -5.87
CA GLY A 350 19.01 33.48 -4.73
C GLY A 350 19.92 32.26 -4.54
N ILE A 351 19.83 31.20 -5.36
CA ILE A 351 20.63 29.97 -5.23
C ILE A 351 21.40 29.73 -6.52
N ARG A 352 22.69 29.38 -6.38
CA ARG A 352 23.57 29.10 -7.53
C ARG A 352 23.13 27.80 -8.23
N PRO A 353 22.92 27.83 -9.58
CA PRO A 353 22.54 26.62 -10.32
C PRO A 353 23.57 25.49 -10.16
N GLY A 354 23.09 24.24 -10.09
CA GLY A 354 23.93 23.06 -9.95
C GLY A 354 23.88 22.48 -8.53
N LYS A 355 25.01 22.06 -7.97
CA LYS A 355 25.11 21.32 -6.70
C LYS A 355 24.42 22.01 -5.52
N ARG A 356 24.54 23.34 -5.40
CA ARG A 356 23.83 24.09 -4.35
C ARG A 356 22.31 24.05 -4.47
N THR A 357 21.80 23.98 -5.70
CA THR A 357 20.35 23.81 -5.93
C THR A 357 19.90 22.41 -5.53
N ALA A 358 20.73 21.38 -5.79
CA ALA A 358 20.46 20.00 -5.33
C ALA A 358 20.42 19.94 -3.80
N GLU A 359 21.40 20.48 -3.10
CA GLU A 359 21.45 20.54 -1.63
C GLU A 359 20.25 21.28 -1.03
N TYR A 360 19.80 22.35 -1.68
CA TYR A 360 18.61 23.09 -1.23
C TYR A 360 17.33 22.26 -1.39
N ILE A 361 17.15 21.62 -2.55
CA ILE A 361 16.00 20.74 -2.80
C ILE A 361 16.01 19.56 -1.84
N ASP A 362 17.16 18.93 -1.61
CA ASP A 362 17.33 17.81 -0.68
C ASP A 362 16.96 18.22 0.75
N THR A 363 17.41 19.39 1.21
CA THR A 363 17.05 19.91 2.54
C THR A 363 15.53 20.10 2.70
N ILE A 364 14.87 20.63 1.66
CA ILE A 364 13.40 20.80 1.68
C ILE A 364 12.74 19.44 1.70
N LEU A 365 13.17 18.52 0.82
CA LEU A 365 12.62 17.20 0.67
C LEU A 365 12.71 16.42 1.99
N THR A 366 13.87 16.41 2.64
CA THR A 366 14.11 15.74 3.92
C THR A 366 13.15 16.26 5.01
N ARG A 367 12.97 17.59 5.11
CA ARG A 367 12.06 18.19 6.09
C ARG A 367 10.59 17.86 5.81
N ILE A 368 10.19 17.90 4.55
CA ILE A 368 8.81 17.58 4.14
C ILE A 368 8.52 16.10 4.34
N THR A 369 9.47 15.23 4.00
CA THR A 369 9.35 13.78 4.19
C THR A 369 9.20 13.42 5.67
N LEU A 370 9.88 14.12 6.59
CA LEU A 370 9.69 13.92 8.02
C LEU A 370 8.23 14.19 8.45
N VAL A 371 7.68 15.32 8.02
CA VAL A 371 6.28 15.67 8.32
C VAL A 371 5.32 14.64 7.73
N GLY A 372 5.56 14.22 6.48
CA GLY A 372 4.79 13.17 5.81
C GLY A 372 4.89 11.82 6.52
N ALA A 373 6.08 11.41 6.96
CA ALA A 373 6.29 10.15 7.67
C ALA A 373 5.61 10.12 9.04
N ILE A 374 5.71 11.22 9.81
CA ILE A 374 5.01 11.35 11.10
C ILE A 374 3.49 11.29 10.90
N TYR A 375 2.99 12.00 9.90
CA TYR A 375 1.59 11.95 9.53
C TYR A 375 1.12 10.54 9.19
N LEU A 376 1.86 9.81 8.32
CA LEU A 376 1.54 8.42 7.96
C LEU A 376 1.52 7.51 9.19
N ALA A 377 2.51 7.65 10.08
CA ALA A 377 2.57 6.87 11.31
C ALA A 377 1.38 7.16 12.24
N LEU A 378 1.00 8.43 12.41
CA LEU A 378 -0.15 8.82 13.22
C LEU A 378 -1.46 8.26 12.66
N ILE A 379 -1.71 8.41 11.35
CA ILE A 379 -2.92 7.88 10.71
C ILE A 379 -2.96 6.36 10.76
N ALA A 380 -1.83 5.68 10.65
CA ALA A 380 -1.77 4.23 10.71
C ALA A 380 -2.09 3.68 12.12
N ILE A 381 -1.58 4.34 13.17
CA ILE A 381 -1.75 3.87 14.56
C ILE A 381 -3.05 4.35 15.21
N LEU A 382 -3.52 5.57 14.89
CA LEU A 382 -4.64 6.19 15.60
C LEU A 382 -5.91 5.30 15.64
N PRO A 383 -6.37 4.71 14.53
CA PRO A 383 -7.52 3.81 14.59
C PRO A 383 -7.22 2.47 15.29
N GLU A 384 -6.00 1.96 15.18
CA GLU A 384 -5.57 0.77 15.92
C GLU A 384 -5.66 1.03 17.42
N PHE A 385 -5.12 2.15 17.85
CA PHE A 385 -5.18 2.59 19.24
C PHE A 385 -6.63 2.68 19.76
N LEU A 386 -7.53 3.22 18.96
CA LEU A 386 -8.94 3.37 19.36
C LEU A 386 -9.69 2.02 19.43
N ILE A 387 -9.29 1.04 18.62
CA ILE A 387 -9.93 -0.28 18.58
C ILE A 387 -9.40 -1.19 19.71
N THR A 388 -8.08 -1.35 19.80
CA THR A 388 -7.43 -2.32 20.67
C THR A 388 -6.87 -1.72 21.97
N GLY A 389 -6.77 -0.38 22.04
CA GLY A 389 -6.03 0.31 23.09
C GLY A 389 -4.52 0.11 22.99
N PHE A 390 -3.81 0.72 23.91
CA PHE A 390 -2.37 0.55 24.05
C PHE A 390 -2.10 -0.48 25.15
N LYS A 391 -1.83 -1.71 24.79
CA LYS A 391 -1.48 -2.76 25.76
C LYS A 391 -0.13 -2.44 26.39
N VAL A 392 -0.15 -1.72 27.50
CA VAL A 392 1.06 -1.26 28.19
C VAL A 392 1.61 -2.33 29.13
N ALA A 393 0.74 -3.21 29.64
CA ALA A 393 1.09 -4.28 30.59
C ALA A 393 2.30 -5.16 30.16
N PRO A 394 2.51 -5.50 28.86
CA PRO A 394 3.65 -6.31 28.44
C PRO A 394 5.02 -5.61 28.46
N ILE A 395 5.08 -4.30 28.75
CA ILE A 395 6.37 -3.56 28.80
C ILE A 395 7.14 -3.99 30.05
N PRO A 396 8.36 -4.55 29.92
CA PRO A 396 9.15 -4.97 31.07
C PRO A 396 9.49 -3.78 31.98
N PHE A 397 9.44 -3.98 33.30
CA PHE A 397 9.75 -3.05 34.40
C PHE A 397 8.75 -1.93 34.67
N ILE A 398 7.99 -1.43 33.70
CA ILE A 398 7.17 -0.23 33.85
C ILE A 398 5.69 -0.50 33.51
N GLY A 399 5.40 -1.58 32.77
CA GLY A 399 4.08 -1.85 32.19
C GLY A 399 2.95 -1.94 33.20
N GLU A 400 3.09 -2.71 34.25
CA GLU A 400 2.06 -2.88 35.29
C GLU A 400 1.76 -1.56 36.04
N ARG A 401 2.78 -0.74 36.26
CA ARG A 401 2.58 0.58 36.92
C ARG A 401 1.88 1.57 36.01
N LEU A 402 2.21 1.56 34.74
CA LEU A 402 1.56 2.41 33.75
C LEU A 402 0.10 1.99 33.50
N ASP A 403 -0.17 0.69 33.47
CA ASP A 403 -1.53 0.16 33.28
C ASP A 403 -2.45 0.53 34.46
N ALA A 404 -1.92 0.61 35.67
CA ALA A 404 -2.65 1.04 36.86
C ALA A 404 -2.95 2.57 36.91
N VAL A 405 -2.17 3.38 36.23
CA VAL A 405 -2.30 4.86 36.23
C VAL A 405 -3.09 5.37 35.03
N LEU A 406 -3.01 4.66 33.89
CA LEU A 406 -3.67 5.08 32.66
C LEU A 406 -5.17 4.73 32.68
N PRO A 407 -6.03 5.59 32.11
CA PRO A 407 -7.46 5.30 32.04
C PRO A 407 -7.75 4.06 31.18
N GLU A 408 -8.77 3.29 31.54
CA GLU A 408 -9.16 2.04 30.83
C GLU A 408 -9.44 2.23 29.34
N TRP A 409 -9.97 3.38 28.92
CA TRP A 409 -10.17 3.67 27.49
C TRP A 409 -8.87 3.79 26.70
N PHE A 410 -7.77 4.08 27.38
CA PHE A 410 -6.44 4.16 26.77
C PHE A 410 -5.79 2.77 26.65
N THR A 411 -5.95 1.91 27.68
CA THR A 411 -5.29 0.60 27.74
C THR A 411 -6.10 -0.49 27.03
N GLN A 412 -7.43 -0.40 27.05
CA GLN A 412 -8.34 -1.41 26.48
C GLN A 412 -9.02 -0.95 25.18
N GLY A 413 -8.84 0.35 24.81
CA GLY A 413 -9.53 0.94 23.68
C GLY A 413 -11.06 1.02 23.87
N MET A 414 -11.77 1.30 22.80
CA MET A 414 -13.25 1.34 22.81
C MET A 414 -13.88 -0.03 22.61
N ASN A 415 -13.08 -1.08 22.45
CA ASN A 415 -13.49 -2.47 22.18
C ASN A 415 -14.58 -2.58 21.09
N VAL A 416 -14.39 -1.77 20.04
CA VAL A 416 -15.27 -1.77 18.87
C VAL A 416 -14.63 -2.67 17.84
N THR A 417 -15.32 -3.72 17.43
CA THR A 417 -14.90 -4.54 16.30
C THR A 417 -15.12 -3.78 15.01
N PHE A 418 -14.23 -2.83 14.74
CA PHE A 418 -14.29 -2.04 13.52
C PHE A 418 -13.32 -2.60 12.47
N TYR A 419 -13.85 -2.95 11.32
CA TYR A 419 -13.10 -3.58 10.23
C TYR A 419 -12.05 -2.63 9.59
N PHE A 420 -12.21 -1.32 9.77
CA PHE A 420 -11.34 -0.33 9.15
C PHE A 420 -10.24 0.13 10.10
N GLY A 421 -9.12 -0.58 10.12
CA GLY A 421 -7.89 -0.06 10.67
C GLY A 421 -7.40 1.20 9.91
N GLY A 422 -6.52 2.00 10.53
CA GLY A 422 -5.98 3.22 9.91
C GLY A 422 -5.27 2.97 8.59
N THR A 423 -4.59 1.84 8.50
CA THR A 423 -3.92 1.39 7.26
C THR A 423 -4.88 1.17 6.12
N SER A 424 -6.04 0.54 6.36
CA SER A 424 -7.02 0.29 5.30
C SER A 424 -7.67 1.57 4.78
N LEU A 425 -8.03 2.52 5.68
CA LEU A 425 -8.54 3.83 5.27
C LEU A 425 -7.51 4.62 4.48
N LEU A 426 -6.26 4.61 4.94
CA LEU A 426 -5.16 5.28 4.27
C LEU A 426 -4.92 4.72 2.86
N ILE A 427 -4.95 3.38 2.71
CA ILE A 427 -4.80 2.72 1.42
C ILE A 427 -5.99 3.03 0.50
N ILE A 428 -7.23 2.94 1.01
CA ILE A 428 -8.42 3.24 0.22
C ILE A 428 -8.38 4.67 -0.31
N VAL A 429 -8.17 5.65 0.56
CA VAL A 429 -8.19 7.06 0.16
C VAL A 429 -6.97 7.41 -0.69
N GLY A 430 -5.78 6.94 -0.31
CA GLY A 430 -4.53 7.23 -1.03
C GLY A 430 -4.55 6.66 -2.45
N VAL A 431 -4.91 5.38 -2.62
CA VAL A 431 -4.99 4.75 -3.95
C VAL A 431 -6.08 5.38 -4.81
N ALA A 432 -7.24 5.74 -4.21
CA ALA A 432 -8.28 6.47 -4.94
C ALA A 432 -7.77 7.83 -5.42
N MET A 433 -7.08 8.59 -4.56
CA MET A 433 -6.51 9.89 -4.90
C MET A 433 -5.44 9.79 -6.00
N ASP A 434 -4.53 8.83 -5.91
CA ASP A 434 -3.50 8.59 -6.93
C ASP A 434 -4.13 8.22 -8.27
N THR A 435 -5.15 7.37 -8.26
CA THR A 435 -5.88 6.97 -9.48
C THR A 435 -6.59 8.17 -10.12
N VAL A 436 -7.25 9.01 -9.32
CA VAL A 436 -7.92 10.23 -9.80
C VAL A 436 -6.89 11.20 -10.39
N GLN A 437 -5.75 11.42 -9.73
CA GLN A 437 -4.68 12.29 -10.25
C GLN A 437 -4.12 11.79 -11.60
N GLN A 438 -3.95 10.47 -11.76
CA GLN A 438 -3.52 9.88 -13.03
C GLN A 438 -4.56 10.08 -14.13
N VAL A 439 -5.84 9.92 -13.82
CA VAL A 439 -6.93 10.20 -14.77
C VAL A 439 -6.96 11.67 -15.17
N GLU A 440 -6.85 12.59 -14.20
CA GLU A 440 -6.81 14.02 -14.46
C GLU A 440 -5.60 14.40 -15.34
N SER A 441 -4.43 13.87 -15.06
CA SER A 441 -3.22 14.13 -15.86
C SER A 441 -3.36 13.65 -17.31
N GLN A 442 -3.98 12.49 -17.54
CA GLN A 442 -4.24 11.98 -18.88
C GLN A 442 -5.29 12.81 -19.63
N LEU A 443 -6.30 13.32 -18.93
CA LEU A 443 -7.29 14.22 -19.53
C LEU A 443 -6.67 15.55 -19.97
N ILE A 444 -5.80 16.15 -19.14
CA ILE A 444 -5.11 17.41 -19.43
C ILE A 444 -4.20 17.24 -20.64
N MET A 445 -3.39 16.20 -20.71
CA MET A 445 -2.49 15.95 -21.85
C MET A 445 -3.24 15.88 -23.17
N ARG A 446 -4.43 15.29 -23.20
CA ARG A 446 -5.21 15.16 -24.44
C ARG A 446 -5.99 16.41 -24.83
N HIS A 447 -6.33 17.26 -23.88
CA HIS A 447 -6.89 18.58 -24.22
C HIS A 447 -5.88 19.41 -25.01
N TYR A 448 -4.58 19.32 -24.66
CA TYR A 448 -3.50 19.96 -25.40
C TYR A 448 -3.32 19.39 -26.81
N ASP A 449 -3.39 18.09 -27.00
CA ASP A 449 -3.31 17.43 -28.32
C ASP A 449 -4.49 17.85 -29.25
N GLY A 450 -5.67 18.06 -28.69
CA GLY A 450 -6.84 18.54 -29.39
C GLY A 450 -6.69 19.96 -29.90
N PHE A 451 -5.99 20.81 -29.16
CA PHE A 451 -5.67 22.19 -29.59
C PHE A 451 -4.61 22.21 -30.70
N MET A 452 -3.59 21.38 -30.64
CA MET A 452 -2.52 21.31 -31.66
C MET A 452 -3.03 20.75 -32.99
N LYS A 453 -3.96 19.80 -32.98
CA LYS A 453 -4.56 19.27 -34.23
C LYS A 453 -5.49 20.27 -34.96
N LYS A 454 -6.07 21.25 -34.27
CA LYS A 454 -6.90 22.29 -34.88
C LYS A 454 -6.13 23.43 -35.51
N THR A 455 -4.85 23.59 -35.20
CA THR A 455 -3.99 24.62 -35.83
C THR A 455 -3.27 24.04 -37.04
N ARG A 456 -4.00 23.64 -38.08
CA ARG A 456 -3.43 23.53 -39.42
C ARG A 456 -3.05 24.97 -39.84
N ILE A 457 -1.78 25.28 -39.79
CA ILE A 457 -1.22 26.49 -40.39
C ILE A 457 -1.55 26.40 -41.88
N ARG A 458 -2.58 27.09 -42.30
CA ARG A 458 -2.79 27.39 -43.73
C ARG A 458 -1.62 28.26 -44.15
N GLY A 459 -0.62 27.64 -44.75
CA GLY A 459 0.42 28.35 -45.46
C GLY A 459 -0.26 29.23 -46.54
N ARG A 460 -0.07 30.53 -46.39
CA ARG A 460 -0.44 31.52 -47.38
C ARG A 460 0.47 31.28 -48.59
N ARG A 461 0.04 30.47 -49.56
CA ARG A 461 0.47 30.56 -50.92
C ARG A 461 -0.59 31.38 -51.64
N GLY A 462 -0.26 32.66 -51.87
CA GLY A 462 -0.86 33.48 -52.91
C GLY A 462 -0.26 33.13 -54.22
#